data_7f2e0926b3dfd836ad080dc740aea0a7
#
_entry.id   7f2e0926b3dfd836ad080dc740aea0a7
#
_cell.length_a   1.000
_cell.length_b   1.000
_cell.length_c   1.000
_cell.angle_alpha   90.00
_cell.angle_beta   90.00
_cell.angle_gamma   90.00
#
_symmetry.space_group_name_H-M   'P 1'
#
loop_
_entity.id
_entity.type
_entity.pdbx_description
1 polymer ?
#
loop_
_entity_poly.entity_id
_entity_poly.type
_entity_poly.pdbx_seq_one_letter_code
_entity_poly.pdbx_strand_id
1 'polypeptide(L)'
;MTDDPYESLADALDRLPNAFPRTASGVELQLLRKILSPDEARLASLLSGVKEPVDEIAKRAFLPVEEAGGRLIELARRGVAWSDKAAGKIRFRLAPFVVGIFEAQLGTMDEEFAEIYERYMEEGGAAGIMKPLPSLHRVIPGRNTVTPDLILPYEDVRTIIEKGKTFRARGCICRVQQDLIGRRKCDFPIENCVIVSEHRRADSPNDISMDQALAILDEAERVGLVHTTSNVMDEITYICNCCGCCCGILRGFNEWGIDEAIARANYFAVINKEKCTGCEVCVERCQVHAISMCDGIASVNLSCCIGCGLCVSGCPSEAAHLKRKPAAELIEPPRDYASWERERLRNRGLSSTGEPSPGRHTDSA
;
A
#
# COMPACT_ATOMS: atom_id res chain seq x y z
N MET A 1 -16.45 25.58 -12.81
CA MET A 1 -15.54 25.09 -11.73
C MET A 1 -16.27 25.31 -10.43
N THR A 2 -16.47 24.27 -9.66
CA THR A 2 -17.13 24.34 -8.34
C THR A 2 -16.30 25.24 -7.44
N ASP A 3 -16.95 26.12 -6.65
CA ASP A 3 -16.28 27.03 -5.72
C ASP A 3 -15.78 26.29 -4.44
N ASP A 4 -16.10 25.02 -4.32
CA ASP A 4 -15.69 24.16 -3.20
C ASP A 4 -14.25 23.64 -3.41
N PRO A 5 -13.28 24.05 -2.56
CA PRO A 5 -11.88 23.61 -2.69
C PRO A 5 -11.69 22.12 -2.49
N TYR A 6 -12.58 21.45 -1.78
CA TYR A 6 -12.50 20.01 -1.56
C TYR A 6 -12.89 19.19 -2.80
N GLU A 7 -13.83 19.69 -3.61
CA GLU A 7 -14.13 19.14 -4.93
C GLU A 7 -12.91 19.20 -5.85
N SER A 8 -12.26 20.38 -5.91
CA SER A 8 -11.05 20.57 -6.71
C SER A 8 -9.90 19.67 -6.24
N LEU A 9 -9.77 19.48 -4.92
CA LEU A 9 -8.75 18.59 -4.36
C LEU A 9 -9.06 17.12 -4.63
N ALA A 10 -10.31 16.70 -4.50
CA ALA A 10 -10.72 15.33 -4.83
C ALA A 10 -10.42 15.00 -6.30
N ASP A 11 -10.71 15.91 -7.22
CA ASP A 11 -10.38 15.77 -8.64
C ASP A 11 -8.85 15.72 -8.86
N ALA A 12 -8.07 16.52 -8.14
CA ALA A 12 -6.61 16.48 -8.22
C ALA A 12 -6.05 15.14 -7.73
N LEU A 13 -6.58 14.60 -6.63
CA LEU A 13 -6.21 13.30 -6.09
C LEU A 13 -6.62 12.15 -7.03
N ASP A 14 -7.80 12.22 -7.65
CA ASP A 14 -8.24 11.18 -8.59
C ASP A 14 -7.41 11.15 -9.86
N ARG A 15 -6.80 12.26 -10.27
CA ARG A 15 -5.83 12.28 -11.38
C ARG A 15 -4.50 11.62 -11.06
N LEU A 16 -4.20 11.29 -9.80
CA LEU A 16 -2.97 10.58 -9.42
C LEU A 16 -3.04 9.10 -9.79
N PRO A 17 -1.91 8.39 -9.92
CA PRO A 17 -1.87 6.97 -10.24
C PRO A 17 -2.72 6.11 -9.29
N ASN A 18 -2.75 6.46 -8.00
CA ASN A 18 -3.45 5.71 -6.95
C ASN A 18 -4.97 5.84 -7.03
N ALA A 19 -5.48 6.88 -7.69
CA ALA A 19 -6.89 7.25 -7.73
C ALA A 19 -7.44 7.77 -6.38
N PHE A 20 -8.53 8.49 -6.48
CA PHE A 20 -9.39 8.90 -5.36
C PHE A 20 -10.82 9.04 -5.89
N PRO A 21 -11.48 7.89 -6.21
CA PRO A 21 -12.75 7.91 -6.93
C PRO A 21 -13.83 8.64 -6.14
N ARG A 22 -14.70 9.31 -6.91
CA ARG A 22 -15.89 9.96 -6.37
C ARG A 22 -16.92 8.91 -5.99
N THR A 23 -17.66 9.16 -4.93
CA THR A 23 -18.78 8.32 -4.46
C THR A 23 -20.11 9.02 -4.65
N ALA A 24 -21.20 8.26 -4.69
CA ALA A 24 -22.53 8.83 -4.84
C ALA A 24 -22.95 9.68 -3.61
N SER A 25 -22.43 9.37 -2.43
CA SER A 25 -22.72 10.07 -1.17
C SER A 25 -21.85 11.31 -0.94
N GLY A 26 -20.74 11.46 -1.67
CA GLY A 26 -19.73 12.49 -1.43
C GLY A 26 -18.93 12.28 -0.15
N VAL A 27 -18.84 11.06 0.36
CA VAL A 27 -18.13 10.73 1.61
C VAL A 27 -16.64 11.02 1.52
N GLU A 28 -16.04 10.95 0.33
CA GLU A 28 -14.65 11.34 0.09
C GLU A 28 -14.38 12.81 0.43
N LEU A 29 -15.35 13.68 0.23
CA LEU A 29 -15.21 15.10 0.60
C LEU A 29 -15.23 15.29 2.11
N GLN A 30 -15.99 14.44 2.83
CA GLN A 30 -15.98 14.46 4.30
C GLN A 30 -14.61 14.09 4.85
N LEU A 31 -13.93 13.09 4.25
CA LEU A 31 -12.54 12.74 4.60
C LEU A 31 -11.61 13.94 4.43
N LEU A 32 -11.68 14.62 3.31
CA LEU A 32 -10.81 15.77 3.04
C LEU A 32 -11.08 16.94 4.01
N ARG A 33 -12.34 17.18 4.37
CA ARG A 33 -12.71 18.22 5.36
C ARG A 33 -12.23 17.89 6.77
N LYS A 34 -12.09 16.63 7.13
CA LYS A 34 -11.50 16.22 8.43
C LYS A 34 -9.99 16.48 8.49
N ILE A 35 -9.31 16.43 7.35
CA ILE A 35 -7.85 16.55 7.28
C ILE A 35 -7.42 18.00 7.08
N LEU A 36 -8.11 18.76 6.24
CA LEU A 36 -7.65 20.03 5.71
C LEU A 36 -8.66 21.17 5.93
N SER A 37 -8.17 22.36 6.22
CA SER A 37 -8.96 23.59 6.11
C SER A 37 -9.24 23.93 4.63
N PRO A 38 -10.24 24.80 4.34
CA PRO A 38 -10.55 25.20 2.97
C PRO A 38 -9.35 25.81 2.21
N ASP A 39 -8.51 26.60 2.89
CA ASP A 39 -7.32 27.23 2.28
C ASP A 39 -6.22 26.22 1.99
N GLU A 40 -6.03 25.23 2.87
CA GLU A 40 -5.09 24.13 2.64
C GLU A 40 -5.56 23.24 1.47
N ALA A 41 -6.86 22.92 1.41
CA ALA A 41 -7.44 22.16 0.32
C ALA A 41 -7.29 22.90 -1.02
N ARG A 42 -7.50 24.23 -1.03
CA ARG A 42 -7.28 25.09 -2.22
C ARG A 42 -5.82 25.05 -2.67
N LEU A 43 -4.85 25.18 -1.76
CA LEU A 43 -3.44 25.11 -2.12
C LEU A 43 -3.05 23.71 -2.59
N ALA A 44 -3.49 22.66 -1.89
CA ALA A 44 -3.21 21.27 -2.24
C ALA A 44 -3.80 20.87 -3.61
N SER A 45 -4.98 21.40 -3.98
CA SER A 45 -5.62 21.13 -5.27
C SER A 45 -4.83 21.66 -6.48
N LEU A 46 -3.93 22.63 -6.24
CA LEU A 46 -3.02 23.16 -7.27
C LEU A 46 -1.79 22.29 -7.51
N LEU A 47 -1.54 21.29 -6.65
CA LEU A 47 -0.45 20.35 -6.82
C LEU A 47 -0.86 19.24 -7.79
N SER A 48 0.12 18.76 -8.55
CA SER A 48 -0.04 17.60 -9.44
C SER A 48 0.76 16.40 -8.94
N GLY A 49 0.72 15.28 -9.66
CA GLY A 49 1.60 14.12 -9.46
C GLY A 49 3.06 14.38 -9.85
N VAL A 50 3.38 15.53 -10.43
CA VAL A 50 4.74 15.90 -10.82
C VAL A 50 5.34 16.85 -9.79
N LYS A 51 6.63 16.67 -9.48
CA LYS A 51 7.35 17.55 -8.55
C LYS A 51 7.68 18.88 -9.20
N GLU A 52 7.15 19.97 -8.67
CA GLU A 52 7.31 21.33 -9.16
C GLU A 52 7.95 22.23 -8.11
N PRO A 53 8.79 23.20 -8.51
CA PRO A 53 9.39 24.15 -7.58
C PRO A 53 8.35 25.12 -7.01
N VAL A 54 8.62 25.64 -5.80
CA VAL A 54 7.71 26.53 -5.06
C VAL A 54 7.27 27.74 -5.88
N ASP A 55 8.17 28.37 -6.65
CA ASP A 55 7.91 29.56 -7.45
C ASP A 55 6.81 29.33 -8.50
N GLU A 56 6.72 28.14 -9.11
CA GLU A 56 5.66 27.82 -10.07
C GLU A 56 4.32 27.57 -9.38
N ILE A 57 4.32 26.92 -8.23
CA ILE A 57 3.11 26.71 -7.44
C ILE A 57 2.57 28.03 -6.89
N ALA A 58 3.46 28.91 -6.39
CA ALA A 58 3.13 30.22 -5.86
C ALA A 58 2.43 31.11 -6.89
N LYS A 59 2.89 31.08 -8.16
CA LYS A 59 2.23 31.81 -9.27
C LYS A 59 0.78 31.34 -9.46
N ARG A 60 0.54 30.03 -9.48
CA ARG A 60 -0.82 29.47 -9.63
C ARG A 60 -1.71 29.75 -8.42
N ALA A 61 -1.10 29.80 -7.23
CA ALA A 61 -1.79 30.10 -5.98
C ALA A 61 -2.07 31.60 -5.78
N PHE A 62 -1.49 32.46 -6.61
CA PHE A 62 -1.49 33.93 -6.41
C PHE A 62 -0.98 34.36 -5.03
N LEU A 63 0.06 33.65 -4.55
CA LEU A 63 0.70 33.91 -3.25
C LEU A 63 2.16 34.35 -3.42
N PRO A 64 2.69 35.13 -2.47
CA PRO A 64 4.13 35.35 -2.38
C PRO A 64 4.87 33.98 -2.23
N VAL A 65 6.04 33.85 -2.87
CA VAL A 65 6.82 32.61 -2.89
C VAL A 65 7.17 32.13 -1.48
N GLU A 66 7.53 33.03 -0.58
CA GLU A 66 7.86 32.70 0.81
C GLU A 66 6.66 32.16 1.57
N GLU A 67 5.49 32.76 1.42
CA GLU A 67 4.24 32.32 2.03
C GLU A 67 3.81 30.94 1.49
N ALA A 68 3.79 30.77 0.17
CA ALA A 68 3.49 29.50 -0.47
C ALA A 68 4.46 28.41 0.00
N GLY A 69 5.75 28.70 0.09
CA GLY A 69 6.78 27.80 0.59
C GLY A 69 6.51 27.33 2.02
N GLY A 70 6.20 28.26 2.92
CA GLY A 70 5.86 27.93 4.31
C GLY A 70 4.64 27.00 4.43
N ARG A 71 3.55 27.32 3.70
CA ARG A 71 2.33 26.50 3.67
C ARG A 71 2.56 25.11 3.06
N LEU A 72 3.36 25.02 1.99
CA LEU A 72 3.71 23.75 1.35
C LEU A 72 4.59 22.86 2.24
N ILE A 73 5.51 23.45 3.00
CA ILE A 73 6.31 22.72 4.00
C ILE A 73 5.39 22.13 5.08
N GLU A 74 4.40 22.89 5.54
CA GLU A 74 3.44 22.40 6.53
C GLU A 74 2.57 21.26 5.96
N LEU A 75 2.07 21.38 4.74
CA LEU A 75 1.37 20.29 4.05
C LEU A 75 2.25 19.05 3.90
N ALA A 76 3.54 19.24 3.59
CA ALA A 76 4.48 18.12 3.50
C ALA A 76 4.76 17.46 4.86
N ARG A 77 4.87 18.23 5.93
CA ARG A 77 5.01 17.72 7.31
C ARG A 77 3.81 16.86 7.73
N ARG A 78 2.62 17.22 7.28
CA ARG A 78 1.36 16.48 7.52
C ARG A 78 1.10 15.37 6.49
N GLY A 79 2.04 15.12 5.55
CA GLY A 79 1.95 14.05 4.56
C GLY A 79 0.97 14.30 3.42
N VAL A 80 0.42 15.51 3.28
CA VAL A 80 -0.48 15.90 2.18
C VAL A 80 0.30 16.17 0.89
N ALA A 81 1.54 16.62 1.01
CA ALA A 81 2.45 16.79 -0.11
C ALA A 81 3.74 16.00 0.12
N TRP A 82 4.37 15.58 -0.96
CA TRP A 82 5.72 15.04 -0.93
C TRP A 82 6.71 16.05 -1.47
N SER A 83 7.87 16.16 -0.81
CA SER A 83 8.91 17.10 -1.19
C SER A 83 10.25 16.46 -1.43
N ASP A 84 11.05 17.05 -2.30
CA ASP A 84 12.48 16.78 -2.44
C ASP A 84 13.26 18.07 -2.68
N LYS A 85 14.58 17.94 -2.75
CA LYS A 85 15.47 19.04 -3.14
C LYS A 85 16.25 18.64 -4.39
N ALA A 86 16.09 19.39 -5.46
CA ALA A 86 16.83 19.19 -6.70
C ALA A 86 17.31 20.53 -7.26
N ALA A 87 18.54 20.58 -7.78
CA ALA A 87 19.18 21.80 -8.30
C ALA A 87 19.08 23.01 -7.34
N GLY A 88 19.19 22.75 -6.03
CA GLY A 88 19.12 23.81 -5.00
C GLY A 88 17.70 24.29 -4.65
N LYS A 89 16.67 23.87 -5.38
CA LYS A 89 15.26 24.23 -5.13
C LYS A 89 14.52 23.11 -4.41
N ILE A 90 13.62 23.47 -3.50
CA ILE A 90 12.64 22.53 -2.91
C ILE A 90 11.49 22.42 -3.91
N ARG A 91 11.09 21.18 -4.20
CA ARG A 91 9.98 20.85 -5.10
C ARG A 91 8.93 20.09 -4.34
N PHE A 92 7.67 20.25 -4.73
CA PHE A 92 6.52 19.60 -4.11
C PHE A 92 5.66 18.92 -5.17
N ARG A 93 4.99 17.83 -4.77
CA ARG A 93 3.93 17.17 -5.52
C ARG A 93 2.81 16.78 -4.55
N LEU A 94 1.60 16.58 -5.06
CA LEU A 94 0.50 16.04 -4.26
C LEU A 94 0.83 14.59 -3.85
N ALA A 95 0.63 14.26 -2.59
CA ALA A 95 0.69 12.89 -2.12
C ALA A 95 -0.61 12.16 -2.51
N PRO A 96 -0.56 10.87 -2.91
CA PRO A 96 -1.78 10.10 -3.11
C PRO A 96 -2.53 9.92 -1.79
N PHE A 97 -3.84 9.65 -1.87
CA PHE A 97 -4.61 9.42 -0.65
C PHE A 97 -4.19 8.09 0.01
N VAL A 98 -4.17 6.98 -0.72
CA VAL A 98 -3.65 5.66 -0.33
C VAL A 98 -2.59 5.22 -1.36
N VAL A 99 -1.39 4.89 -1.04
CA VAL A 99 -0.60 4.97 0.20
C VAL A 99 0.00 6.38 0.28
N GLY A 100 -0.29 7.14 1.33
CA GLY A 100 0.19 8.53 1.46
C GLY A 100 -0.54 9.31 2.54
N ILE A 101 -1.57 10.11 2.17
CA ILE A 101 -2.28 11.00 3.09
C ILE A 101 -2.95 10.21 4.22
N PHE A 102 -3.62 9.10 3.90
CA PHE A 102 -4.26 8.24 4.90
C PHE A 102 -3.26 7.74 5.94
N GLU A 103 -2.13 7.19 5.49
CA GLU A 103 -1.10 6.67 6.40
C GLU A 103 -0.49 7.77 7.28
N ALA A 104 -0.46 9.00 6.80
CA ALA A 104 0.04 10.13 7.59
C ALA A 104 -0.87 10.48 8.77
N GLN A 105 -2.14 10.03 8.78
CA GLN A 105 -3.09 10.29 9.88
C GLN A 105 -2.91 9.36 11.09
N LEU A 106 -1.95 8.44 11.10
CA LEU A 106 -1.78 7.46 12.18
C LEU A 106 -1.79 8.05 13.59
N GLY A 107 -1.21 9.25 13.78
CA GLY A 107 -1.14 9.92 15.09
C GLY A 107 -2.31 10.87 15.40
N THR A 108 -3.21 11.10 14.46
CA THR A 108 -4.31 12.08 14.56
C THR A 108 -5.68 11.49 14.24
N MET A 109 -5.74 10.24 13.82
CA MET A 109 -6.99 9.56 13.48
C MET A 109 -7.88 9.42 14.72
N ASP A 110 -9.12 9.90 14.61
CA ASP A 110 -10.20 9.67 15.57
C ASP A 110 -11.21 8.65 15.02
N GLU A 111 -12.16 8.25 15.86
CA GLU A 111 -13.23 7.31 15.51
C GLU A 111 -14.06 7.79 14.31
N GLU A 112 -14.44 9.08 14.30
CA GLU A 112 -15.23 9.66 13.21
C GLU A 112 -14.48 9.59 11.87
N PHE A 113 -13.18 9.92 11.84
CA PHE A 113 -12.38 9.77 10.62
C PHE A 113 -12.28 8.31 10.17
N ALA A 114 -12.08 7.39 11.13
CA ALA A 114 -11.98 5.96 10.87
C ALA A 114 -13.30 5.39 10.28
N GLU A 115 -14.47 5.85 10.77
CA GLU A 115 -15.78 5.48 10.22
C GLU A 115 -16.02 6.05 8.82
N ILE A 116 -15.68 7.33 8.60
CA ILE A 116 -15.82 7.98 7.28
C ILE A 116 -14.92 7.26 6.26
N TYR A 117 -13.69 6.90 6.65
CA TYR A 117 -12.77 6.15 5.78
C TYR A 117 -13.32 4.77 5.44
N GLU A 118 -13.85 4.03 6.41
CA GLU A 118 -14.45 2.71 6.18
C GLU A 118 -15.60 2.82 5.17
N ARG A 119 -16.49 3.76 5.39
CA ARG A 119 -17.62 4.03 4.50
C ARG A 119 -17.17 4.40 3.09
N TYR A 120 -16.12 5.22 2.95
CA TYR A 120 -15.53 5.56 1.67
C TYR A 120 -15.03 4.31 0.93
N MET A 121 -14.33 3.42 1.62
CA MET A 121 -13.83 2.18 1.01
C MET A 121 -14.97 1.25 0.56
N GLU A 122 -16.01 1.12 1.38
CA GLU A 122 -17.20 0.31 1.09
C GLU A 122 -18.06 0.89 -0.08
N GLU A 123 -18.16 2.21 -0.19
CA GLU A 123 -18.98 2.90 -1.19
C GLU A 123 -18.30 3.05 -2.58
N GLY A 124 -17.19 2.38 -2.80
CA GLY A 124 -16.50 2.34 -4.11
C GLY A 124 -15.05 2.80 -4.09
N GLY A 125 -14.59 3.44 -3.01
CA GLY A 125 -13.19 3.84 -2.85
C GLY A 125 -12.23 2.68 -3.05
N ALA A 126 -12.51 1.53 -2.43
CA ALA A 126 -11.68 0.33 -2.58
C ALA A 126 -11.60 -0.12 -4.05
N ALA A 127 -12.71 -0.20 -4.74
CA ALA A 127 -12.75 -0.65 -6.13
C ALA A 127 -11.98 0.29 -7.06
N GLY A 128 -12.18 1.59 -6.96
CA GLY A 128 -11.48 2.56 -7.81
C GLY A 128 -9.99 2.66 -7.53
N ILE A 129 -9.59 2.45 -6.26
CA ILE A 129 -8.18 2.45 -5.86
C ILE A 129 -7.47 1.14 -6.24
N MET A 130 -8.12 -0.03 -6.11
CA MET A 130 -7.43 -1.34 -6.15
C MET A 130 -7.58 -2.08 -7.49
N LYS A 131 -8.63 -1.85 -8.26
CA LYS A 131 -8.82 -2.51 -9.57
C LYS A 131 -7.81 -2.10 -10.65
N PRO A 132 -7.39 -0.82 -10.76
CA PRO A 132 -6.41 -0.45 -11.77
C PRO A 132 -5.07 -1.16 -11.57
N LEU A 133 -4.50 -1.70 -12.66
CA LEU A 133 -3.18 -2.33 -12.67
C LEU A 133 -2.07 -1.35 -13.07
N PRO A 134 -0.84 -1.58 -12.64
CA PRO A 134 -0.36 -2.60 -11.69
C PRO A 134 -0.93 -2.38 -10.29
N SER A 135 -1.17 -3.47 -9.52
CA SER A 135 -1.66 -3.38 -8.14
C SER A 135 -0.80 -2.42 -7.30
N LEU A 136 -1.37 -1.85 -6.22
CA LEU A 136 -0.63 -0.94 -5.33
C LEU A 136 0.48 -1.67 -4.57
N HIS A 137 0.15 -2.83 -4.03
CA HIS A 137 1.04 -3.65 -3.23
C HIS A 137 1.30 -4.99 -3.91
N ARG A 138 2.42 -5.60 -3.56
CA ARG A 138 2.74 -7.00 -3.85
C ARG A 138 3.09 -7.76 -2.58
N VAL A 139 2.90 -9.06 -2.64
CA VAL A 139 3.30 -10.01 -1.59
C VAL A 139 4.79 -10.29 -1.72
N ILE A 140 5.48 -10.35 -0.58
CA ILE A 140 6.82 -10.91 -0.45
C ILE A 140 6.68 -12.23 0.32
N PRO A 141 7.21 -13.36 -0.19
CA PRO A 141 7.20 -14.63 0.54
C PRO A 141 7.93 -14.52 1.88
N GLY A 142 7.51 -15.30 2.86
CA GLY A 142 8.22 -15.43 4.13
C GLY A 142 9.65 -15.90 3.93
N ARG A 143 10.55 -15.43 4.78
CA ARG A 143 12.00 -15.50 4.62
C ARG A 143 12.56 -16.94 4.47
N ASN A 144 11.97 -17.91 5.15
CA ASN A 144 12.43 -19.30 5.15
C ASN A 144 11.51 -20.22 4.35
N THR A 145 10.66 -19.68 3.50
CA THR A 145 9.62 -20.45 2.80
C THR A 145 9.99 -20.78 1.35
N VAL A 146 11.04 -20.15 0.83
CA VAL A 146 11.57 -20.36 -0.52
C VAL A 146 13.04 -20.73 -0.41
N THR A 147 13.49 -21.67 -1.26
CA THR A 147 14.92 -22.03 -1.34
C THR A 147 15.72 -20.86 -1.89
N PRO A 148 16.93 -20.56 -1.33
CA PRO A 148 17.73 -19.39 -1.71
C PRO A 148 18.02 -19.29 -3.22
N ASP A 149 18.21 -20.42 -3.89
CA ASP A 149 18.51 -20.47 -5.33
C ASP A 149 17.33 -20.09 -6.24
N LEU A 150 16.12 -20.02 -5.69
CA LEU A 150 14.89 -19.72 -6.44
C LEU A 150 14.33 -18.33 -6.17
N ILE A 151 14.83 -17.64 -5.16
CA ILE A 151 14.31 -16.31 -4.76
C ILE A 151 15.03 -15.20 -5.53
N LEU A 152 14.27 -14.27 -6.08
CA LEU A 152 14.85 -13.08 -6.72
C LEU A 152 15.07 -11.97 -5.67
N PRO A 153 16.08 -11.10 -5.85
CA PRO A 153 16.41 -10.08 -4.84
C PRO A 153 15.24 -9.18 -4.42
N TYR A 154 14.33 -8.88 -5.32
CA TYR A 154 13.13 -8.09 -5.01
C TYR A 154 12.02 -8.91 -4.33
N GLU A 155 12.11 -10.24 -4.31
CA GLU A 155 11.20 -11.17 -3.62
C GLU A 155 11.73 -11.59 -2.24
N ASP A 156 12.93 -11.16 -1.87
CA ASP A 156 13.57 -11.48 -0.59
C ASP A 156 13.55 -10.28 0.35
N VAL A 157 12.79 -10.40 1.41
CA VAL A 157 12.64 -9.35 2.42
C VAL A 157 13.96 -8.98 3.09
N ARG A 158 14.88 -9.94 3.26
CA ARG A 158 16.22 -9.69 3.83
C ARG A 158 17.06 -8.83 2.89
N THR A 159 17.12 -9.20 1.62
CA THR A 159 17.85 -8.43 0.60
C THR A 159 17.32 -6.99 0.49
N ILE A 160 16.00 -6.80 0.64
CA ILE A 160 15.39 -5.46 0.67
C ILE A 160 15.89 -4.67 1.89
N ILE A 161 15.92 -5.28 3.06
CA ILE A 161 16.43 -4.63 4.28
C ILE A 161 17.92 -4.33 4.18
N GLU A 162 18.73 -5.25 3.68
CA GLU A 162 20.19 -5.09 3.56
C GLU A 162 20.61 -3.92 2.63
N LYS A 163 19.76 -3.53 1.67
CA LYS A 163 19.95 -2.33 0.85
C LYS A 163 19.67 -1.02 1.61
N GLY A 164 18.91 -1.10 2.71
CA GLY A 164 18.52 0.06 3.51
C GLY A 164 19.68 0.66 4.32
N LYS A 165 19.64 1.97 4.52
CA LYS A 165 20.59 2.73 5.38
C LYS A 165 19.91 3.38 6.60
N THR A 166 18.60 3.52 6.56
CA THR A 166 17.80 4.06 7.68
C THR A 166 16.51 3.24 7.78
N PHE A 167 16.16 2.85 8.99
CA PHE A 167 14.97 2.05 9.28
C PHE A 167 14.15 2.73 10.38
N ARG A 168 12.82 2.65 10.28
CA ARG A 168 11.90 3.16 11.30
C ARG A 168 10.80 2.16 11.55
N ALA A 169 10.52 1.87 12.80
CA ALA A 169 9.31 1.18 13.18
C ALA A 169 8.10 2.11 13.04
N ARG A 170 6.97 1.56 12.62
CA ARG A 170 5.72 2.30 12.49
C ARG A 170 4.53 1.43 12.86
N GLY A 171 3.54 2.07 13.51
CA GLY A 171 2.26 1.45 13.76
C GLY A 171 1.48 1.15 12.47
N CYS A 172 0.72 0.06 12.50
CA CYS A 172 -0.16 -0.34 11.41
C CYS A 172 -1.44 0.49 11.44
N ILE A 173 -1.60 1.45 10.52
CA ILE A 173 -2.77 2.32 10.47
C ILE A 173 -4.06 1.55 10.24
N CYS A 174 -4.03 0.48 9.45
CA CYS A 174 -5.22 -0.34 9.18
C CYS A 174 -5.75 -1.01 10.46
N ARG A 175 -4.86 -1.50 11.36
CA ARG A 175 -5.29 -2.05 12.65
C ARG A 175 -5.81 -0.99 13.59
N VAL A 176 -5.17 0.19 13.63
CA VAL A 176 -5.64 1.34 14.41
C VAL A 176 -7.01 1.77 13.93
N GLN A 177 -7.21 1.91 12.62
CA GLN A 177 -8.49 2.29 12.02
C GLN A 177 -9.60 1.28 12.37
N GLN A 178 -9.34 -0.03 12.22
CA GLN A 178 -10.32 -1.07 12.54
C GLN A 178 -10.58 -1.19 14.06
N ASP A 179 -9.60 -0.87 14.89
CA ASP A 179 -9.73 -0.85 16.35
C ASP A 179 -10.64 0.30 16.81
N LEU A 180 -10.43 1.50 16.25
CA LEU A 180 -11.24 2.70 16.55
C LEU A 180 -12.73 2.50 16.25
N ILE A 181 -13.07 1.77 15.19
CA ILE A 181 -14.47 1.49 14.84
C ILE A 181 -15.00 0.16 15.39
N GLY A 182 -14.25 -0.50 16.31
CA GLY A 182 -14.65 -1.75 16.95
C GLY A 182 -14.77 -2.95 16.00
N ARG A 183 -14.13 -2.92 14.81
CA ARG A 183 -14.18 -4.00 13.81
C ARG A 183 -12.91 -4.85 13.76
N ARG A 184 -11.90 -4.56 14.57
CA ARG A 184 -10.68 -5.35 14.65
C ARG A 184 -10.97 -6.75 15.20
N LYS A 185 -10.60 -7.80 14.44
CA LYS A 185 -10.85 -9.21 14.77
C LYS A 185 -9.58 -9.97 15.16
N CYS A 186 -8.47 -9.30 15.40
CA CYS A 186 -7.18 -9.93 15.69
C CYS A 186 -6.43 -9.25 16.82
N ASP A 187 -5.56 -10.01 17.48
CA ASP A 187 -4.66 -9.51 18.53
C ASP A 187 -3.23 -9.28 18.02
N PHE A 188 -3.03 -9.21 16.70
CA PHE A 188 -1.71 -8.97 16.12
C PHE A 188 -1.13 -7.63 16.58
N PRO A 189 0.22 -7.52 16.75
CA PRO A 189 0.85 -6.29 17.22
C PRO A 189 0.57 -5.12 16.27
N ILE A 190 0.39 -3.91 16.84
CA ILE A 190 0.19 -2.69 16.06
C ILE A 190 1.51 -2.19 15.48
N GLU A 191 2.58 -2.14 16.30
CA GLU A 191 3.90 -1.66 15.87
C GLU A 191 4.68 -2.76 15.13
N ASN A 192 4.41 -2.93 13.86
CA ASN A 192 5.01 -3.99 13.08
C ASN A 192 5.27 -3.65 11.60
N CYS A 193 5.09 -2.40 11.19
CA CYS A 193 5.49 -1.94 9.85
C CYS A 193 6.90 -1.33 9.92
N VAL A 194 7.70 -1.53 8.87
CA VAL A 194 9.07 -1.04 8.77
C VAL A 194 9.17 -0.09 7.57
N ILE A 195 9.56 1.15 7.84
CA ILE A 195 9.96 2.10 6.80
C ILE A 195 11.44 1.88 6.52
N VAL A 196 11.79 1.78 5.25
CA VAL A 196 13.16 1.56 4.76
C VAL A 196 13.58 2.74 3.91
N SER A 197 14.84 3.15 3.99
CA SER A 197 15.41 4.14 3.09
C SER A 197 16.83 3.77 2.71
N GLU A 198 17.14 3.77 1.43
CA GLU A 198 18.49 3.60 0.88
C GLU A 198 19.38 4.84 1.13
N HIS A 199 18.80 5.92 1.63
CA HIS A 199 19.50 7.15 1.98
C HIS A 199 19.47 7.39 3.49
N ARG A 200 20.51 8.05 4.01
CA ARG A 200 20.47 8.56 5.37
C ARG A 200 19.40 9.65 5.48
N ARG A 201 18.52 9.51 6.45
CA ARG A 201 17.50 10.50 6.81
C ARG A 201 17.91 11.22 8.10
N ALA A 202 17.29 12.36 8.39
CA ALA A 202 17.42 13.02 9.68
C ALA A 202 16.94 12.08 10.80
N ASP A 203 17.58 12.15 11.96
CA ASP A 203 17.27 11.30 13.12
C ASP A 203 15.81 11.46 13.56
N SER A 204 15.23 10.37 14.01
CA SER A 204 13.83 10.29 14.45
C SER A 204 13.74 9.39 15.70
N PRO A 205 12.85 9.69 16.64
CA PRO A 205 12.61 8.82 17.80
C PRO A 205 12.15 7.40 17.43
N ASN A 206 11.65 7.21 16.21
CA ASN A 206 11.21 5.91 15.70
C ASN A 206 12.30 5.17 14.90
N ASP A 207 13.54 5.69 14.88
CA ASP A 207 14.64 5.02 14.20
C ASP A 207 15.03 3.74 14.95
N ILE A 208 15.26 2.68 14.16
CA ILE A 208 15.64 1.35 14.64
C ILE A 208 16.89 0.87 13.90
N SER A 209 17.59 -0.09 14.47
CA SER A 209 18.70 -0.77 13.79
C SER A 209 18.18 -1.73 12.72
N MET A 210 19.07 -2.18 11.82
CA MET A 210 18.77 -3.23 10.85
C MET A 210 18.35 -4.53 11.55
N ASP A 211 19.01 -4.91 12.64
CA ASP A 211 18.69 -6.12 13.41
C ASP A 211 17.28 -6.03 14.03
N GLN A 212 16.91 -4.86 14.54
CA GLN A 212 15.55 -4.62 15.05
C GLN A 212 14.51 -4.69 13.92
N ALA A 213 14.82 -4.15 12.73
CA ALA A 213 13.94 -4.26 11.57
C ALA A 213 13.74 -5.73 11.17
N LEU A 214 14.80 -6.53 11.10
CA LEU A 214 14.73 -7.96 10.83
C LEU A 214 13.94 -8.71 11.91
N ALA A 215 14.12 -8.37 13.19
CA ALA A 215 13.37 -8.98 14.28
C ALA A 215 11.86 -8.69 14.20
N ILE A 216 11.45 -7.49 13.77
CA ILE A 216 10.05 -7.15 13.51
C ILE A 216 9.47 -8.05 12.42
N LEU A 217 10.23 -8.31 11.36
CA LEU A 217 9.78 -9.15 10.24
C LEU A 217 9.70 -10.62 10.64
N ASP A 218 10.70 -11.13 11.37
CA ASP A 218 10.70 -12.51 11.89
C ASP A 218 9.50 -12.72 12.84
N GLU A 219 9.21 -11.76 13.71
CA GLU A 219 8.04 -11.82 14.60
C GLU A 219 6.73 -11.75 13.81
N ALA A 220 6.64 -10.87 12.81
CA ALA A 220 5.46 -10.79 11.94
C ALA A 220 5.17 -12.13 11.24
N GLU A 221 6.20 -12.78 10.68
CA GLU A 221 6.06 -14.10 10.08
C GLU A 221 5.65 -15.14 11.12
N ARG A 222 6.29 -15.14 12.30
CA ARG A 222 5.99 -16.07 13.39
C ARG A 222 4.53 -16.01 13.83
N VAL A 223 3.95 -14.82 13.95
CA VAL A 223 2.54 -14.66 14.35
C VAL A 223 1.55 -14.83 13.19
N GLY A 224 1.99 -14.92 11.94
CA GLY A 224 1.14 -15.20 10.79
C GLY A 224 0.71 -13.97 9.99
N LEU A 225 1.56 -12.96 9.88
CA LEU A 225 1.33 -11.76 9.08
C LEU A 225 2.00 -11.83 7.71
N VAL A 226 1.31 -11.36 6.68
CA VAL A 226 1.80 -11.34 5.30
C VAL A 226 2.71 -10.15 5.08
N HIS A 227 3.94 -10.36 4.61
CA HIS A 227 4.80 -9.28 4.16
C HIS A 227 4.30 -8.72 2.83
N THR A 228 4.08 -7.41 2.81
CA THR A 228 3.70 -6.68 1.59
C THR A 228 4.50 -5.40 1.44
N THR A 229 4.68 -4.95 0.22
CA THR A 229 5.37 -3.69 -0.10
C THR A 229 4.77 -3.06 -1.36
N SER A 230 5.27 -1.88 -1.76
CA SER A 230 4.97 -1.29 -3.07
C SER A 230 5.28 -2.27 -4.21
N ASN A 231 4.45 -2.26 -5.24
CA ASN A 231 4.59 -3.19 -6.35
C ASN A 231 5.65 -2.73 -7.37
N VAL A 232 6.90 -2.65 -6.89
CA VAL A 232 8.09 -2.30 -7.68
C VAL A 232 9.27 -3.20 -7.32
N MET A 233 10.30 -3.28 -8.19
CA MET A 233 11.53 -4.04 -7.90
C MET A 233 12.52 -3.24 -7.06
N ASP A 234 12.72 -1.97 -7.41
CA ASP A 234 13.69 -1.07 -6.79
C ASP A 234 12.97 0.05 -6.01
N GLU A 235 13.72 0.82 -5.22
CA GLU A 235 13.22 1.97 -4.45
C GLU A 235 12.12 1.61 -3.43
N ILE A 236 12.21 0.42 -2.85
CA ILE A 236 11.26 -0.02 -1.82
C ILE A 236 11.45 0.84 -0.57
N THR A 237 10.38 1.48 -0.11
CA THR A 237 10.44 2.44 1.01
C THR A 237 9.76 1.95 2.28
N TYR A 238 9.05 0.85 2.24
CA TYR A 238 8.38 0.26 3.41
C TYR A 238 8.12 -1.23 3.21
N ILE A 239 7.99 -1.94 4.34
CA ILE A 239 7.44 -3.29 4.41
C ILE A 239 6.31 -3.27 5.42
N CYS A 240 5.11 -3.59 4.95
CA CYS A 240 3.95 -3.81 5.79
C CYS A 240 3.84 -5.28 6.18
N ASN A 241 3.27 -5.55 7.37
CA ASN A 241 2.98 -6.88 7.87
C ASN A 241 1.47 -7.00 8.10
N CYS A 242 0.78 -7.58 7.12
CA CYS A 242 -0.65 -7.44 6.92
C CYS A 242 -1.45 -8.65 7.43
N CYS A 243 -2.62 -8.41 8.01
CA CYS A 243 -3.63 -9.42 8.32
C CYS A 243 -4.85 -9.28 7.41
N GLY A 244 -5.52 -10.39 7.14
CA GLY A 244 -6.68 -10.44 6.26
C GLY A 244 -7.90 -9.70 6.79
N CYS A 245 -7.99 -9.47 8.11
CA CYS A 245 -9.15 -8.86 8.77
C CYS A 245 -9.09 -7.33 8.90
N CYS A 246 -7.89 -6.70 8.86
CA CYS A 246 -7.77 -5.25 9.05
C CYS A 246 -7.17 -4.53 7.84
N CYS A 247 -6.21 -5.15 7.13
CA CYS A 247 -5.51 -4.50 6.03
C CYS A 247 -6.48 -4.21 4.88
N GLY A 248 -6.65 -2.92 4.54
CA GLY A 248 -7.55 -2.52 3.46
C GLY A 248 -7.24 -3.23 2.13
N ILE A 249 -5.97 -3.47 1.81
CA ILE A 249 -5.55 -4.20 0.59
C ILE A 249 -5.99 -5.68 0.64
N LEU A 250 -5.73 -6.38 1.75
CA LEU A 250 -6.14 -7.80 1.87
C LEU A 250 -7.66 -7.95 2.02
N ARG A 251 -8.34 -6.99 2.65
CA ARG A 251 -9.81 -6.93 2.67
C ARG A 251 -10.38 -6.67 1.27
N GLY A 252 -9.69 -5.89 0.44
CA GLY A 252 -10.02 -5.73 -0.98
C GLY A 252 -10.17 -7.08 -1.66
N PHE A 253 -9.24 -7.98 -1.42
CA PHE A 253 -9.27 -9.33 -1.92
C PHE A 253 -10.32 -10.22 -1.22
N ASN A 254 -10.35 -10.22 0.13
CA ASN A 254 -11.17 -11.13 0.93
C ASN A 254 -12.67 -10.74 0.98
N GLU A 255 -12.97 -9.44 1.09
CA GLU A 255 -14.31 -8.93 1.40
C GLU A 255 -14.97 -8.22 0.21
N TRP A 256 -14.18 -7.52 -0.61
CA TRP A 256 -14.73 -6.71 -1.73
C TRP A 256 -14.57 -7.38 -3.10
N GLY A 257 -14.03 -8.61 -3.15
CA GLY A 257 -13.92 -9.40 -4.39
C GLY A 257 -13.06 -8.74 -5.47
N ILE A 258 -11.99 -8.05 -5.06
CA ILE A 258 -11.08 -7.37 -5.96
C ILE A 258 -9.81 -8.21 -6.12
N ASP A 259 -9.74 -9.03 -7.15
CA ASP A 259 -8.60 -9.93 -7.42
C ASP A 259 -7.28 -9.18 -7.61
N GLU A 260 -7.34 -7.97 -8.15
CA GLU A 260 -6.22 -7.09 -8.43
C GLU A 260 -5.76 -6.29 -7.20
N ALA A 261 -6.43 -6.41 -6.05
CA ALA A 261 -6.12 -5.62 -4.85
C ALA A 261 -4.66 -5.78 -4.44
N ILE A 262 -4.08 -6.99 -4.65
CA ILE A 262 -2.68 -7.27 -4.35
C ILE A 262 -2.03 -8.10 -5.45
N ALA A 263 -0.83 -7.72 -5.88
CA ALA A 263 -0.03 -8.56 -6.76
C ALA A 263 0.49 -9.78 -5.99
N ARG A 264 0.14 -10.96 -6.48
CA ARG A 264 0.55 -12.24 -5.88
C ARG A 264 2.03 -12.48 -6.10
N ALA A 265 2.69 -13.17 -5.17
CA ALA A 265 4.06 -13.64 -5.35
C ALA A 265 4.17 -14.63 -6.53
N ASN A 266 5.38 -14.82 -7.03
CA ASN A 266 5.67 -15.79 -8.11
C ASN A 266 5.73 -17.25 -7.62
N TYR A 267 5.01 -17.52 -6.52
CA TYR A 267 4.94 -18.82 -5.86
C TYR A 267 3.49 -19.17 -5.51
N PHE A 268 3.27 -20.45 -5.25
CA PHE A 268 2.02 -20.94 -4.68
C PHE A 268 2.31 -22.08 -3.70
N ALA A 269 1.41 -22.27 -2.73
CA ALA A 269 1.55 -23.33 -1.73
C ALA A 269 1.14 -24.69 -2.30
N VAL A 270 1.87 -25.72 -1.90
CA VAL A 270 1.58 -27.14 -2.19
C VAL A 270 1.65 -27.92 -0.89
N ILE A 271 0.76 -28.89 -0.71
CA ILE A 271 0.73 -29.78 0.46
C ILE A 271 1.15 -31.19 0.04
N ASN A 272 2.17 -31.72 0.71
CA ASN A 272 2.51 -33.14 0.62
C ASN A 272 1.50 -33.93 1.46
N LYS A 273 0.64 -34.68 0.79
CA LYS A 273 -0.45 -35.43 1.42
C LYS A 273 0.05 -36.54 2.39
N GLU A 274 1.21 -37.13 2.12
CA GLU A 274 1.81 -38.18 2.93
C GLU A 274 2.37 -37.65 4.27
N LYS A 275 2.82 -36.41 4.27
CA LYS A 275 3.34 -35.72 5.47
C LYS A 275 2.27 -34.95 6.25
N CYS A 276 1.12 -34.69 5.66
CA CYS A 276 0.08 -33.88 6.29
C CYS A 276 -0.58 -34.64 7.44
N THR A 277 -0.51 -34.07 8.63
CA THR A 277 -1.08 -34.63 9.85
C THR A 277 -2.50 -34.14 10.16
N GLY A 278 -3.07 -33.28 9.32
CA GLY A 278 -4.41 -32.71 9.53
C GLY A 278 -4.50 -31.73 10.70
N CYS A 279 -3.39 -31.08 11.09
CA CYS A 279 -3.34 -30.22 12.29
C CYS A 279 -3.98 -28.83 12.14
N GLU A 280 -4.46 -28.46 10.96
CA GLU A 280 -5.17 -27.21 10.60
C GLU A 280 -4.39 -25.90 10.78
N VAL A 281 -3.17 -25.89 11.29
CA VAL A 281 -2.36 -24.68 11.49
C VAL A 281 -2.23 -23.83 10.22
N CYS A 282 -2.11 -24.46 9.05
CA CYS A 282 -2.02 -23.76 7.76
C CYS A 282 -3.35 -23.09 7.37
N VAL A 283 -4.49 -23.61 7.80
CA VAL A 283 -5.82 -23.01 7.58
C VAL A 283 -5.95 -21.73 8.42
N GLU A 284 -5.64 -21.81 9.72
CA GLU A 284 -5.70 -20.67 10.65
C GLU A 284 -4.75 -19.53 10.25
N ARG A 285 -3.56 -19.87 9.75
CA ARG A 285 -2.55 -18.89 9.33
C ARG A 285 -2.83 -18.25 7.96
N CYS A 286 -3.78 -18.80 7.18
CA CYS A 286 -4.04 -18.31 5.82
C CYS A 286 -4.84 -17.01 5.83
N GLN A 287 -4.17 -15.89 5.64
CA GLN A 287 -4.77 -14.54 5.68
C GLN A 287 -5.72 -14.25 4.49
N VAL A 288 -5.81 -15.15 3.51
CA VAL A 288 -6.69 -15.04 2.33
C VAL A 288 -7.62 -16.26 2.18
N HIS A 289 -7.74 -17.08 3.20
CA HIS A 289 -8.63 -18.24 3.24
C HIS A 289 -8.47 -19.20 2.05
N ALA A 290 -7.24 -19.31 1.52
CA ALA A 290 -6.92 -20.18 0.39
C ALA A 290 -6.75 -21.65 0.75
N ILE A 291 -6.79 -22.02 2.04
CA ILE A 291 -6.58 -23.40 2.51
C ILE A 291 -7.81 -23.88 3.26
N SER A 292 -8.25 -25.08 2.93
CA SER A 292 -9.33 -25.79 3.61
C SER A 292 -8.95 -27.25 3.87
N MET A 293 -9.68 -27.93 4.74
CA MET A 293 -9.50 -29.35 4.98
C MET A 293 -10.41 -30.19 4.08
N CYS A 294 -9.85 -31.25 3.49
CA CYS A 294 -10.57 -32.26 2.73
C CYS A 294 -10.09 -33.62 3.15
N ASP A 295 -10.98 -34.44 3.70
CA ASP A 295 -10.69 -35.81 4.20
C ASP A 295 -9.50 -35.86 5.20
N GLY A 296 -9.42 -34.86 6.09
CA GLY A 296 -8.35 -34.75 7.09
C GLY A 296 -6.99 -34.27 6.55
N ILE A 297 -6.93 -33.86 5.28
CA ILE A 297 -5.72 -33.33 4.63
C ILE A 297 -5.98 -31.90 4.16
N ALA A 298 -4.99 -31.02 4.34
CA ALA A 298 -5.08 -29.66 3.87
C ALA A 298 -5.06 -29.59 2.32
N SER A 299 -5.92 -28.77 1.75
CA SER A 299 -6.04 -28.51 0.31
C SER A 299 -5.94 -27.02 0.02
N VAL A 300 -5.19 -26.65 -1.03
CA VAL A 300 -4.95 -25.25 -1.42
C VAL A 300 -5.79 -24.88 -2.61
N ASN A 301 -6.61 -23.84 -2.47
CA ASN A 301 -7.25 -23.16 -3.60
C ASN A 301 -6.24 -22.20 -4.27
N LEU A 302 -5.71 -22.60 -5.42
CA LEU A 302 -4.69 -21.82 -6.14
C LEU A 302 -5.23 -20.47 -6.67
N SER A 303 -6.53 -20.34 -6.91
CA SER A 303 -7.15 -19.08 -7.35
C SER A 303 -7.13 -18.02 -6.23
N CYS A 304 -7.07 -18.43 -4.97
CA CYS A 304 -7.00 -17.54 -3.81
C CYS A 304 -5.58 -17.42 -3.24
N CYS A 305 -4.69 -18.38 -3.53
CA CYS A 305 -3.34 -18.39 -2.95
C CYS A 305 -2.50 -17.22 -3.47
N ILE A 306 -2.01 -16.37 -2.54
CA ILE A 306 -1.16 -15.22 -2.85
C ILE A 306 0.36 -15.52 -2.75
N GLY A 307 0.75 -16.75 -2.40
CA GLY A 307 2.15 -17.18 -2.36
C GLY A 307 2.97 -16.61 -1.20
N CYS A 308 2.35 -16.23 -0.10
CA CYS A 308 3.02 -15.60 1.05
C CYS A 308 3.89 -16.54 1.90
N GLY A 309 3.68 -17.87 1.85
CA GLY A 309 4.47 -18.86 2.57
C GLY A 309 4.11 -19.07 4.04
N LEU A 310 3.14 -18.36 4.63
CA LEU A 310 2.77 -18.50 6.04
C LEU A 310 2.34 -19.92 6.46
N CYS A 311 1.74 -20.66 5.53
CA CYS A 311 1.42 -22.07 5.73
C CYS A 311 2.68 -22.96 5.77
N VAL A 312 3.77 -22.54 5.14
CA VAL A 312 5.04 -23.27 5.14
C VAL A 312 5.77 -23.04 6.45
N SER A 313 5.99 -21.78 6.84
CA SER A 313 6.68 -21.44 8.10
C SER A 313 5.92 -21.90 9.35
N GLY A 314 4.62 -22.16 9.24
CA GLY A 314 3.79 -22.66 10.34
C GLY A 314 3.56 -24.17 10.36
N CYS A 315 4.02 -24.93 9.36
CA CYS A 315 3.71 -26.35 9.24
C CYS A 315 4.62 -27.23 10.12
N PRO A 316 4.11 -27.84 11.22
CA PRO A 316 4.95 -28.61 12.14
C PRO A 316 5.44 -29.94 11.53
N SER A 317 4.75 -30.47 10.53
CA SER A 317 5.11 -31.72 9.83
C SER A 317 5.88 -31.50 8.53
N GLU A 318 6.21 -30.25 8.19
CA GLU A 318 6.88 -29.87 6.93
C GLU A 318 6.14 -30.41 5.69
N ALA A 319 4.83 -30.53 5.76
CA ALA A 319 4.00 -30.96 4.65
C ALA A 319 3.75 -29.84 3.63
N ALA A 320 3.71 -28.58 4.10
CA ALA A 320 3.52 -27.41 3.23
C ALA A 320 4.84 -26.91 2.67
N HIS A 321 4.87 -26.53 1.40
CA HIS A 321 6.02 -25.88 0.75
C HIS A 321 5.55 -24.94 -0.34
N LEU A 322 6.37 -23.94 -0.70
CA LEU A 322 6.13 -23.08 -1.86
C LEU A 322 6.75 -23.70 -3.11
N LYS A 323 6.00 -23.65 -4.19
CA LYS A 323 6.48 -24.00 -5.54
C LYS A 323 6.47 -22.72 -6.39
N ARG A 324 7.55 -22.52 -7.16
CA ARG A 324 7.64 -21.43 -8.13
C ARG A 324 6.66 -21.66 -9.28
N LYS A 325 6.01 -20.61 -9.74
CA LYS A 325 5.15 -20.63 -10.91
C LYS A 325 5.96 -20.97 -12.17
N PRO A 326 5.34 -21.59 -13.20
CA PRO A 326 5.96 -21.78 -14.48
C PRO A 326 6.48 -20.46 -15.06
N ALA A 327 7.55 -20.49 -15.84
CA ALA A 327 8.18 -19.29 -16.40
C ALA A 327 7.19 -18.39 -17.17
N ALA A 328 6.21 -18.97 -17.85
CA ALA A 328 5.18 -18.24 -18.59
C ALA A 328 4.15 -17.50 -17.69
N GLU A 329 4.09 -17.85 -16.40
CA GLU A 329 3.16 -17.27 -15.42
C GLU A 329 3.86 -16.30 -14.45
N LEU A 330 5.17 -16.13 -14.59
CA LEU A 330 5.92 -15.18 -13.75
C LEU A 330 5.53 -13.75 -14.12
N ILE A 331 5.26 -12.97 -13.10
CA ILE A 331 4.94 -11.53 -13.24
C ILE A 331 6.07 -10.76 -12.57
N GLU A 332 6.80 -9.99 -13.38
CA GLU A 332 7.78 -9.06 -12.86
C GLU A 332 7.08 -7.74 -12.50
N PRO A 333 7.32 -7.20 -11.29
CA PRO A 333 6.84 -5.87 -10.95
C PRO A 333 7.47 -4.81 -11.86
N PRO A 334 6.86 -3.64 -12.05
CA PRO A 334 7.53 -2.49 -12.65
C PRO A 334 8.87 -2.22 -11.96
N ARG A 335 9.88 -1.79 -12.72
CA ARG A 335 11.23 -1.63 -12.20
C ARG A 335 11.31 -0.68 -11.02
N ASP A 336 10.69 0.48 -11.16
CA ASP A 336 10.72 1.57 -10.20
C ASP A 336 9.35 2.25 -10.07
N TYR A 337 9.23 3.14 -9.10
CA TYR A 337 7.98 3.82 -8.82
C TYR A 337 7.51 4.68 -10.02
N ALA A 338 8.42 5.33 -10.74
CA ALA A 338 8.07 6.13 -11.92
C ALA A 338 7.51 5.26 -13.06
N SER A 339 8.04 4.07 -13.27
CA SER A 339 7.53 3.08 -14.24
C SER A 339 6.14 2.58 -13.83
N TRP A 340 5.95 2.28 -12.53
CA TRP A 340 4.66 1.89 -11.98
C TRP A 340 3.61 3.00 -12.15
N GLU A 341 3.94 4.27 -11.85
CA GLU A 341 3.04 5.41 -12.02
C GLU A 341 2.61 5.56 -13.50
N ARG A 342 3.56 5.54 -14.43
CA ARG A 342 3.26 5.67 -15.87
C ARG A 342 2.35 4.55 -16.38
N GLU A 343 2.61 3.31 -15.98
CA GLU A 343 1.82 2.18 -16.42
C GLU A 343 0.41 2.25 -15.86
N ARG A 344 0.27 2.60 -14.59
CA ARG A 344 -1.02 2.71 -13.92
C ARG A 344 -1.87 3.86 -14.46
N LEU A 345 -1.27 5.05 -14.69
CA LEU A 345 -1.95 6.16 -15.36
C LEU A 345 -2.45 5.76 -16.76
N ARG A 346 -1.60 5.11 -17.55
CA ARG A 346 -1.98 4.62 -18.87
C ARG A 346 -3.16 3.65 -18.82
N ASN A 347 -3.16 2.72 -17.88
CA ASN A 347 -4.24 1.74 -17.71
C ASN A 347 -5.54 2.38 -17.21
N ARG A 348 -5.44 3.52 -16.51
CA ARG A 348 -6.57 4.38 -16.16
C ARG A 348 -7.02 5.34 -17.29
N GLY A 349 -6.35 5.32 -18.46
CA GLY A 349 -6.67 6.22 -19.57
C GLY A 349 -6.18 7.65 -19.37
N LEU A 350 -5.21 7.86 -18.46
CA LEU A 350 -4.64 9.16 -18.15
C LEU A 350 -3.23 9.32 -18.75
N SER A 351 -2.85 10.58 -19.05
CA SER A 351 -1.49 10.96 -19.46
C SER A 351 -0.54 10.93 -18.26
N SER A 352 0.75 11.14 -18.52
CA SER A 352 1.77 11.24 -17.46
C SER A 352 1.56 12.44 -16.51
N THR A 353 0.72 13.40 -16.88
CA THR A 353 0.31 14.53 -16.04
C THR A 353 -1.03 14.31 -15.34
N GLY A 354 -1.68 13.16 -15.56
CA GLY A 354 -2.98 12.84 -14.98
C GLY A 354 -4.18 13.39 -15.76
N GLU A 355 -3.95 14.03 -16.92
CA GLU A 355 -5.03 14.49 -17.79
C GLU A 355 -5.55 13.34 -18.69
N PRO A 356 -6.83 13.34 -19.09
CA PRO A 356 -7.36 12.35 -20.02
C PRO A 356 -6.51 12.25 -21.29
N SER A 357 -6.15 11.03 -21.70
CA SER A 357 -5.37 10.83 -22.92
C SER A 357 -6.23 11.18 -24.15
N PRO A 358 -5.75 12.02 -25.09
CA PRO A 358 -6.47 12.29 -26.31
C PRO A 358 -6.61 11.00 -27.13
N GLY A 359 -7.83 10.47 -27.32
CA GLY A 359 -8.09 9.42 -28.30
C GLY A 359 -8.71 8.10 -27.84
N ARG A 360 -9.40 8.04 -26.72
CA ARG A 360 -10.38 6.98 -26.48
C ARG A 360 -11.78 7.58 -26.32
N HIS A 361 -12.50 7.68 -27.44
CA HIS A 361 -13.95 7.71 -27.37
C HIS A 361 -14.38 6.37 -26.77
N THR A 362 -14.95 6.41 -25.59
CA THR A 362 -15.73 5.29 -25.05
C THR A 362 -16.95 5.17 -25.95
N ASP A 363 -16.92 4.20 -26.85
CA ASP A 363 -18.17 3.71 -27.44
C ASP A 363 -18.96 3.07 -26.30
N SER A 364 -19.87 3.86 -25.77
CA SER A 364 -20.93 3.40 -24.88
C SER A 364 -22.01 2.78 -25.76
N ALA A 365 -22.15 1.48 -25.72
CA ALA A 365 -23.35 0.75 -26.08
C ALA A 365 -23.69 -0.22 -24.95
#